data_fde141ed977669ab63a9b53553834e71
#
_entry.id   fde141ed977669ab63a9b53553834e71
#
_cell.length_a   1.000
_cell.length_b   1.000
_cell.length_c   1.000
_cell.angle_alpha   90.00
_cell.angle_beta   90.00
_cell.angle_gamma   90.00
#
_symmetry.space_group_name_H-M   'P 1'
#
loop_
_entity.id
_entity.type
_entity.pdbx_description
1 polymer ?
#
loop_
_entity_poly.entity_id
_entity_poly.type
_entity_poly.pdbx_seq_one_letter_code
_entity_poly.pdbx_strand_id
1 'polypeptide(L)'
;MLVHRPWGTYETLLDDDNYKVKRIIILPQQQISLQYHNDREEHWTIVSGSGTVRVGDDTFKAVLGSRFFINKRQIHRATADKDSHLVFVEVQLGDCNENDIVRLEDQYGRCLLYTSDAADEA
;
A
#
# COMPACT_ATOMS: atom_id res chain seq x y z
N MET A 1 16.38 -3.05 -0.37
CA MET A 1 16.15 -4.50 -0.19
C MET A 1 14.73 -4.85 -0.56
N LEU A 2 14.56 -5.88 -1.35
CA LEU A 2 13.25 -6.38 -1.76
C LEU A 2 12.63 -7.25 -0.66
N VAL A 3 11.40 -6.96 -0.30
CA VAL A 3 10.67 -7.69 0.73
C VAL A 3 9.49 -8.41 0.09
N HIS A 4 9.37 -9.72 0.34
CA HIS A 4 8.30 -10.55 -0.19
C HIS A 4 7.13 -10.64 0.79
N ARG A 5 5.91 -10.52 0.24
CA ARG A 5 4.65 -10.64 0.98
C ARG A 5 3.69 -11.53 0.20
N PRO A 6 2.61 -12.03 0.83
CA PRO A 6 1.67 -12.90 0.12
C PRO A 6 1.10 -12.29 -1.16
N TRP A 7 0.93 -10.98 -1.22
CA TRP A 7 0.35 -10.27 -2.35
C TRP A 7 1.39 -9.81 -3.41
N GLY A 8 2.68 -9.88 -3.10
CA GLY A 8 3.73 -9.40 -4.02
C GLY A 8 4.98 -8.98 -3.29
N THR A 9 5.54 -7.82 -3.66
CA THR A 9 6.79 -7.32 -3.08
C THR A 9 6.73 -5.83 -2.81
N TYR A 10 7.58 -5.37 -1.91
CA TYR A 10 7.89 -3.95 -1.82
C TYR A 10 9.39 -3.74 -1.61
N GLU A 11 9.86 -2.57 -1.98
CA GLU A 11 11.25 -2.17 -1.83
C GLU A 11 11.31 -0.74 -1.34
N THR A 12 12.03 -0.49 -0.25
CA THR A 12 12.27 0.87 0.24
C THR A 12 13.40 1.46 -0.59
N LEU A 13 13.11 2.52 -1.32
CA LEU A 13 14.05 3.20 -2.20
C LEU A 13 14.79 4.33 -1.48
N LEU A 14 14.11 4.97 -0.53
CA LEU A 14 14.66 6.07 0.25
C LEU A 14 13.99 6.06 1.63
N ASP A 15 14.79 6.20 2.67
CA ASP A 15 14.30 6.22 4.05
C ASP A 15 14.98 7.37 4.78
N ASP A 16 14.21 8.42 5.05
CA ASP A 16 14.70 9.61 5.73
C ASP A 16 13.84 9.90 6.97
N ASP A 17 14.16 10.94 7.73
CA ASP A 17 13.55 11.21 9.03
C ASP A 17 12.04 11.48 8.93
N ASN A 18 11.62 12.23 7.91
CA ASN A 18 10.23 12.69 7.78
C ASN A 18 9.51 12.13 6.56
N TYR A 19 10.17 11.27 5.80
CA TYR A 19 9.53 10.66 4.63
C TYR A 19 10.24 9.38 4.21
N LYS A 20 9.49 8.54 3.49
CA LYS A 20 9.98 7.28 2.97
C LYS A 20 9.42 7.09 1.57
N VAL A 21 10.21 6.52 0.68
CA VAL A 21 9.76 6.21 -0.69
C VAL A 21 9.87 4.71 -0.91
N LYS A 22 8.79 4.11 -1.37
CA LYS A 22 8.73 2.67 -1.67
C LYS A 22 8.23 2.43 -3.08
N ARG A 23 8.69 1.33 -3.67
CA ARG A 23 8.07 0.75 -4.86
C ARG A 23 7.33 -0.51 -4.44
N ILE A 24 6.07 -0.61 -4.83
CA ILE A 24 5.19 -1.72 -4.46
C ILE A 24 4.73 -2.41 -5.72
N ILE A 25 4.86 -3.75 -5.74
CA ILE A 25 4.42 -4.60 -6.85
C ILE A 25 3.38 -5.56 -6.30
N ILE A 26 2.14 -5.46 -6.80
CA ILE A 26 1.08 -6.40 -6.46
C ILE A 26 0.91 -7.35 -7.63
N LEU A 27 0.98 -8.65 -7.35
CA LEU A 27 0.85 -9.69 -8.36
C LEU A 27 -0.59 -9.75 -8.88
N PRO A 28 -0.78 -10.26 -10.12
CA PRO A 28 -2.12 -10.40 -10.70
C PRO A 28 -3.10 -11.05 -9.73
N GLN A 29 -4.30 -10.49 -9.63
CA GLN A 29 -5.40 -10.97 -8.81
C GLN A 29 -5.17 -10.88 -7.30
N GLN A 30 -4.06 -10.34 -6.85
CA GLN A 30 -3.75 -10.16 -5.44
C GLN A 30 -4.12 -8.74 -4.98
N GLN A 31 -4.18 -8.56 -3.67
CA GLN A 31 -4.48 -7.25 -3.06
C GLN A 31 -3.79 -7.13 -1.70
N ILE A 32 -3.47 -5.91 -1.33
CA ILE A 32 -3.05 -5.61 0.03
C ILE A 32 -4.24 -5.64 0.97
N SER A 33 -4.00 -5.65 2.28
CA SER A 33 -5.08 -5.57 3.26
C SER A 33 -5.85 -4.24 3.13
N LEU A 34 -7.10 -4.23 3.56
CA LEU A 34 -7.82 -2.99 3.81
C LEU A 34 -7.29 -2.42 5.12
N GLN A 35 -6.68 -1.25 5.08
CA GLN A 35 -5.85 -0.76 6.17
C GLN A 35 -5.86 0.75 6.29
N TYR A 36 -5.37 1.26 7.42
CA TYR A 36 -5.05 2.67 7.57
C TYR A 36 -3.80 2.85 8.44
N HIS A 37 -3.23 4.06 8.40
CA HIS A 37 -2.07 4.45 9.20
C HIS A 37 -2.41 5.70 10.00
N ASN A 38 -1.92 5.77 11.23
CA ASN A 38 -2.29 6.88 12.13
C ASN A 38 -1.43 8.12 11.95
N ASP A 39 -0.15 7.95 11.61
CA ASP A 39 0.85 9.01 11.76
C ASP A 39 1.50 9.45 10.47
N ARG A 40 1.02 8.93 9.32
CA ARG A 40 1.54 9.33 8.01
C ARG A 40 0.46 9.43 6.98
N GLU A 41 0.69 10.26 5.98
CA GLU A 41 -0.07 10.29 4.74
C GLU A 41 0.75 9.63 3.63
N GLU A 42 0.09 9.22 2.55
CA GLU A 42 0.76 8.57 1.43
C GLU A 42 0.32 9.17 0.11
N HIS A 43 1.26 9.29 -0.82
CA HIS A 43 1.01 9.71 -2.19
C HIS A 43 1.46 8.59 -3.10
N TRP A 44 0.56 8.08 -3.91
CA TRP A 44 0.81 6.96 -4.82
C TRP A 44 0.77 7.41 -6.27
N THR A 45 1.71 6.95 -7.06
CA THR A 45 1.70 7.12 -8.52
C THR A 45 1.81 5.75 -9.15
N ILE A 46 0.82 5.39 -9.99
CA ILE A 46 0.83 4.13 -10.73
C ILE A 46 1.83 4.25 -11.87
N VAL A 47 2.78 3.33 -11.91
CA VAL A 47 3.86 3.37 -12.90
C VAL A 47 3.83 2.19 -13.87
N SER A 48 3.06 1.14 -13.58
CA SER A 48 2.92 -0.02 -14.48
C SER A 48 1.70 -0.85 -14.11
N GLY A 49 1.12 -1.50 -15.09
CA GLY A 49 0.01 -2.42 -14.88
C GLY A 49 -1.31 -1.73 -14.67
N SER A 50 -2.27 -2.47 -14.12
CA SER A 50 -3.62 -1.97 -13.89
C SER A 50 -4.28 -2.67 -12.71
N GLY A 51 -5.29 -2.02 -12.15
CA GLY A 51 -6.03 -2.54 -11.02
C GLY A 51 -7.05 -1.54 -10.51
N THR A 52 -7.38 -1.64 -9.24
CA THR A 52 -8.28 -0.71 -8.56
C THR A 52 -7.65 -0.26 -7.25
N VAL A 53 -7.97 0.97 -6.86
CA VAL A 53 -7.55 1.54 -5.59
C VAL A 53 -8.78 2.06 -4.87
N ARG A 54 -8.97 1.63 -3.63
CA ARG A 54 -9.99 2.15 -2.74
C ARG A 54 -9.36 3.16 -1.79
N VAL A 55 -9.97 4.34 -1.69
CA VAL A 55 -9.58 5.37 -0.73
C VAL A 55 -10.86 5.85 -0.03
N GLY A 56 -10.95 5.63 1.27
CA GLY A 56 -12.21 5.86 1.99
C GLY A 56 -13.30 4.94 1.45
N ASP A 57 -14.43 5.53 1.07
CA ASP A 57 -15.56 4.78 0.50
C ASP A 57 -15.53 4.73 -1.03
N ASP A 58 -14.56 5.38 -1.65
CA ASP A 58 -14.49 5.51 -3.10
C ASP A 58 -13.52 4.49 -3.70
N THR A 59 -13.89 3.91 -4.83
CA THR A 59 -13.06 2.97 -5.57
C THR A 59 -12.77 3.55 -6.95
N PHE A 60 -11.50 3.55 -7.31
CA PHE A 60 -11.01 4.14 -8.55
C PHE A 60 -10.30 3.08 -9.39
N LYS A 61 -10.40 3.24 -10.72
CA LYS A 61 -9.56 2.47 -11.63
C LYS A 61 -8.14 3.00 -11.56
N ALA A 62 -7.17 2.09 -11.45
CA ALA A 62 -5.75 2.43 -11.37
C ALA A 62 -5.06 2.02 -12.67
N VAL A 63 -4.52 2.99 -13.38
CA VAL A 63 -3.79 2.79 -14.64
C VAL A 63 -2.53 3.67 -14.63
N LEU A 64 -1.66 3.47 -15.61
CA LEU A 64 -0.42 4.25 -15.73
C LEU A 64 -0.71 5.75 -15.58
N GLY A 65 -0.01 6.39 -14.66
CA GLY A 65 -0.12 7.82 -14.40
C GLY A 65 -1.21 8.21 -13.39
N SER A 66 -2.08 7.29 -12.99
CA SER A 66 -3.06 7.55 -11.92
C SER A 66 -2.32 7.89 -10.63
N ARG A 67 -2.85 8.86 -9.90
CA ARG A 67 -2.28 9.29 -8.63
C ARG A 67 -3.36 9.29 -7.56
N PHE A 68 -2.99 8.86 -6.35
CA PHE A 68 -3.89 8.79 -5.21
C PHE A 68 -3.25 9.44 -4.00
N PHE A 69 -4.06 10.18 -3.28
CA PHE A 69 -3.66 10.84 -2.06
C PHE A 69 -4.41 10.20 -0.90
N ILE A 70 -3.68 9.67 0.07
CA ILE A 70 -4.25 8.97 1.22
C ILE A 70 -3.88 9.74 2.47
N ASN A 71 -4.88 10.25 3.16
CA ASN A 71 -4.69 11.00 4.40
C ASN A 71 -4.43 10.08 5.59
N LYS A 72 -3.91 10.64 6.66
CA LYS A 72 -3.81 9.92 7.94
C LYS A 72 -5.18 9.35 8.30
N ARG A 73 -5.19 8.09 8.76
CA ARG A 73 -6.37 7.34 9.20
C ARG A 73 -7.41 7.09 8.11
N GLN A 74 -7.12 7.38 6.87
CA GLN A 74 -8.00 7.08 5.76
C GLN A 74 -7.80 5.62 5.33
N ILE A 75 -8.88 4.85 5.33
CA ILE A 75 -8.81 3.44 4.90
C ILE A 75 -8.49 3.37 3.41
N HIS A 76 -7.69 2.38 3.04
CA HIS A 76 -7.29 2.21 1.65
C HIS A 76 -6.91 0.78 1.34
N ARG A 77 -6.97 0.44 0.05
CA ARG A 77 -6.56 -0.86 -0.47
C ARG A 77 -6.21 -0.72 -1.94
N ALA A 78 -5.23 -1.48 -2.39
CA ALA A 78 -4.91 -1.63 -3.80
C ALA A 78 -5.08 -3.09 -4.21
N THR A 79 -5.70 -3.32 -5.38
CA THR A 79 -5.96 -4.65 -5.95
C THR A 79 -5.46 -4.65 -7.37
N ALA A 80 -4.64 -5.63 -7.73
CA ALA A 80 -4.22 -5.82 -9.12
C ALA A 80 -5.33 -6.51 -9.92
N ASP A 81 -5.45 -6.16 -11.19
CA ASP A 81 -6.38 -6.83 -12.09
C ASP A 81 -6.02 -8.30 -12.23
N LYS A 82 -6.99 -9.08 -12.69
CA LYS A 82 -6.84 -10.53 -12.84
C LYS A 82 -5.65 -10.90 -13.73
N ASP A 83 -5.42 -10.14 -14.80
CA ASP A 83 -4.42 -10.46 -15.82
C ASP A 83 -3.22 -9.51 -15.81
N SER A 84 -3.06 -8.70 -14.77
CA SER A 84 -2.01 -7.69 -14.71
C SER A 84 -1.48 -7.54 -13.30
N HIS A 85 -0.19 -7.34 -13.15
CA HIS A 85 0.31 -6.80 -11.90
C HIS A 85 0.02 -5.31 -11.81
N LEU A 86 0.12 -4.76 -10.61
CA LEU A 86 -0.04 -3.33 -10.36
C LEU A 86 1.22 -2.84 -9.65
N VAL A 87 1.89 -1.85 -10.24
CA VAL A 87 3.12 -1.29 -9.67
C VAL A 87 2.90 0.19 -9.40
N PHE A 88 3.22 0.60 -8.19
CA PHE A 88 3.17 2.02 -7.85
C PHE A 88 4.33 2.42 -6.96
N VAL A 89 4.67 3.71 -7.05
CA VAL A 89 5.66 4.36 -6.18
C VAL A 89 4.88 5.14 -5.13
N GLU A 90 5.23 4.91 -3.89
CA GLU A 90 4.56 5.46 -2.73
C GLU A 90 5.53 6.40 -2.00
N VAL A 91 5.10 7.63 -1.77
CA VAL A 91 5.80 8.57 -0.89
C VAL A 91 5.01 8.66 0.41
N GLN A 92 5.63 8.26 1.50
CA GLN A 92 5.07 8.37 2.85
C GLN A 92 5.59 9.65 3.49
N LEU A 93 4.70 10.47 4.03
CA LEU A 93 5.05 11.75 4.66
C LEU A 93 4.58 11.75 6.11
N GLY A 94 5.49 12.03 7.03
CA GLY A 94 5.24 12.07 8.46
C GLY A 94 6.09 11.06 9.21
N ASP A 95 5.56 10.50 10.28
CA ASP A 95 6.22 9.42 11.01
C ASP A 95 5.99 8.10 10.28
N CYS A 96 7.02 7.62 9.60
CA CYS A 96 6.94 6.45 8.74
C CYS A 96 7.30 5.15 9.46
N ASN A 97 6.82 4.96 10.67
CA ASN A 97 7.01 3.74 11.46
C ASN A 97 6.29 2.57 10.78
N GLU A 98 7.02 1.48 10.51
CA GLU A 98 6.47 0.28 9.87
C GLU A 98 5.43 -0.43 10.73
N ASN A 99 5.42 -0.20 12.03
CA ASN A 99 4.42 -0.77 12.93
C ASN A 99 3.10 0.00 12.93
N ASP A 100 3.05 1.16 12.27
CA ASP A 100 1.86 1.99 12.20
C ASP A 100 0.94 1.49 11.08
N ILE A 101 0.26 0.39 11.35
CA ILE A 101 -0.72 -0.19 10.44
C ILE A 101 -1.86 -0.83 11.24
N VAL A 102 -3.10 -0.53 10.83
CA VAL A 102 -4.29 -1.20 11.34
C VAL A 102 -4.98 -1.88 10.16
N ARG A 103 -5.06 -3.20 10.20
CA ARG A 103 -5.71 -3.99 9.17
C ARG A 103 -7.15 -4.25 9.56
N LEU A 104 -8.07 -3.90 8.66
CA LEU A 104 -9.50 -4.10 8.84
C LEU A 104 -9.97 -5.36 8.14
N GLU A 105 -9.32 -5.74 7.04
CA GLU A 105 -9.67 -6.90 6.24
C GLU A 105 -8.43 -7.38 5.50
N ASP A 106 -8.13 -8.68 5.59
CA ASP A 106 -6.95 -9.27 4.99
C ASP A 106 -7.23 -10.69 4.52
N GLN A 107 -7.23 -10.91 3.20
CA GLN A 107 -7.52 -12.22 2.62
C GLN A 107 -6.47 -13.30 2.95
N TYR A 108 -5.32 -12.91 3.48
CA TYR A 108 -4.23 -13.84 3.80
C TYR A 108 -4.24 -14.29 5.27
N GLY A 109 -5.26 -13.88 6.03
CA GLY A 109 -5.43 -14.32 7.42
C GLY A 109 -4.45 -13.70 8.41
N ARG A 110 -3.79 -12.57 8.08
CA ARG A 110 -2.94 -11.85 9.00
C ARG A 110 -3.80 -11.15 10.06
N CYS A 111 -3.17 -10.69 11.14
CA CYS A 111 -3.89 -10.01 12.21
C CYS A 111 -4.71 -8.83 11.68
N LEU A 112 -6.02 -8.80 12.00
CA LEU A 112 -6.94 -7.76 11.53
C LEU A 112 -6.97 -6.53 12.44
N LEU A 113 -6.33 -6.59 13.60
CA LEU A 113 -6.22 -5.45 14.51
C LEU A 113 -4.83 -4.83 14.35
N TYR A 114 -4.52 -3.87 15.21
CA TYR A 114 -3.19 -3.29 15.22
C TYR A 114 -2.13 -4.39 15.30
N THR A 115 -1.09 -4.27 14.49
CA THR A 115 0.02 -5.20 14.48
C THR A 115 1.34 -4.46 14.71
N SER A 116 2.28 -5.11 15.42
CA SER A 116 3.65 -4.65 15.54
C SER A 116 4.56 -5.27 14.47
N ASP A 117 4.03 -6.05 13.56
CA ASP A 117 4.80 -6.68 12.50
C ASP A 117 5.09 -5.68 11.39
N ALA A 118 6.27 -5.07 11.47
CA ALA A 118 6.71 -4.07 10.51
C ALA A 118 6.79 -4.61 9.08
N ALA A 119 6.95 -5.91 8.94
CA ALA A 119 7.11 -6.53 7.63
C ALA A 119 5.82 -6.54 6.81
N ASP A 120 4.67 -6.32 7.42
CA ASP A 120 3.39 -6.36 6.75
C ASP A 120 2.95 -5.01 6.19
N GLU A 121 3.79 -4.03 6.28
CA GLU A 121 3.52 -2.72 5.71
C GLU A 121 3.39 -2.81 4.19
N ALA A 122 2.36 -2.23 3.65
CA ALA A 122 2.17 -2.12 2.21
C ALA A 122 2.51 -0.74 1.74
#